data_45e665c9a5673d4bad60295089b7a753
#
_entry.id   45e665c9a5673d4bad60295089b7a753
#
_cell.length_a   1.000
_cell.length_b   1.000
_cell.length_c   1.000
_cell.angle_alpha   90.00
_cell.angle_beta   90.00
_cell.angle_gamma   90.00
#
_symmetry.space_group_name_H-M   'P 1'
#
loop_
_entity.id
_entity.type
_entity.pdbx_description
1 polymer ?
#
loop_
_entity_poly.entity_id
_entity_poly.type
_entity_poly.pdbx_seq_one_letter_code
_entity_poly.pdbx_strand_id
1 'polypeptide(L)'
;MTGERNPLGLKKIHHVEFYVGNAKQAEFFYRKAFGFSRAGYMGLETGNREVTSYLLKQNNVNFILSTPLSPDHPGSEHIKQHGDGVHDIAFQVEDVDHAFNEAVKRGARPVEAPHDHGDENGVVRHASIATYGDTIHSFLSYSRGDRPHVNKSDSSSSQKQTGDANWPPANAGGSDGTATAPAEEKYVYSGVFLPGFVEQQVEGESTGIMLVDHIVGNVELGKMNEWCDFYRDVLGFHRYITFDDEDISTEYSALMSIVMSDGGHNIKFPINEPAESKKGVSQIQEYIDYYRSAGAQHIALLCRDVLHTVGMLQANGVEFLRVPDTYYDEIPERIGEIDENIDDLKKLGILVDRDEEGYLLQIFTKPVEDRPTVFYEILQRKGCKGFGKGNFKALFVSIEEEQRRRGNL
;
A
#
# COMPACT_ATOMS: atom_id res chain seq x y z
N MET A 1 -5.81 -21.86 -16.12
CA MET A 1 -4.45 -21.31 -16.32
C MET A 1 -3.59 -21.89 -15.20
N THR A 2 -2.54 -22.61 -15.53
CA THR A 2 -1.58 -23.13 -14.56
C THR A 2 -0.95 -21.94 -13.87
N GLY A 3 -1.23 -21.76 -12.56
CA GLY A 3 -0.67 -20.69 -11.78
C GLY A 3 0.85 -20.82 -11.70
N GLU A 4 1.55 -20.16 -12.61
CA GLU A 4 2.99 -20.01 -12.48
C GLU A 4 3.25 -19.24 -11.18
N ARG A 5 4.10 -19.80 -10.35
CA ARG A 5 4.51 -19.19 -9.08
C ARG A 5 5.21 -17.86 -9.39
N ASN A 6 4.84 -16.81 -8.66
CA ASN A 6 5.50 -15.52 -8.82
C ASN A 6 7.04 -15.67 -8.70
N PRO A 7 7.83 -15.14 -9.65
CA PRO A 7 9.28 -15.36 -9.70
C PRO A 7 10.05 -14.82 -8.51
N LEU A 8 9.51 -13.83 -7.79
CA LEU A 8 10.11 -13.25 -6.60
C LEU A 8 9.63 -13.94 -5.31
N GLY A 9 8.71 -14.91 -5.39
CA GLY A 9 8.13 -15.57 -4.21
C GLY A 9 7.28 -14.65 -3.33
N LEU A 10 6.62 -13.66 -3.92
CA LEU A 10 5.70 -12.75 -3.22
C LEU A 10 4.55 -13.55 -2.59
N LYS A 11 4.21 -13.21 -1.34
CA LYS A 11 3.12 -13.87 -0.60
C LYS A 11 1.90 -12.97 -0.41
N LYS A 12 2.14 -11.74 0.04
CA LYS A 12 1.11 -10.75 0.34
C LYS A 12 1.72 -9.36 0.53
N ILE A 13 0.89 -8.34 0.50
CA ILE A 13 1.25 -7.03 1.05
C ILE A 13 1.42 -7.20 2.57
N HIS A 14 2.59 -6.88 3.08
CA HIS A 14 2.93 -6.99 4.50
C HIS A 14 2.43 -5.79 5.28
N HIS A 15 2.77 -4.60 4.79
CA HIS A 15 2.30 -3.32 5.33
C HIS A 15 2.39 -2.22 4.26
N VAL A 16 1.75 -1.11 4.55
CA VAL A 16 1.93 0.15 3.84
C VAL A 16 2.50 1.16 4.83
N GLU A 17 3.64 1.75 4.51
CA GLU A 17 4.22 2.82 5.30
C GLU A 17 3.94 4.18 4.64
N PHE A 18 3.51 5.10 5.47
CA PHE A 18 3.28 6.50 5.12
C PHE A 18 4.33 7.38 5.80
N TYR A 19 4.92 8.28 5.05
CA TYR A 19 5.53 9.45 5.66
C TYR A 19 4.46 10.51 5.88
N VAL A 20 4.35 10.97 7.12
CA VAL A 20 3.34 11.94 7.56
C VAL A 20 3.99 13.07 8.36
N GLY A 21 3.46 14.27 8.23
CA GLY A 21 3.99 15.44 8.93
C GLY A 21 3.86 15.35 10.44
N ASN A 22 2.88 14.57 10.96
CA ASN A 22 2.69 14.35 12.38
C ASN A 22 2.06 12.98 12.65
N ALA A 23 2.90 11.97 12.82
CA ALA A 23 2.45 10.59 13.02
C ALA A 23 1.57 10.40 14.27
N LYS A 24 1.76 11.22 15.31
CA LYS A 24 0.92 11.17 16.52
C LYS A 24 -0.53 11.62 16.23
N GLN A 25 -0.71 12.63 15.39
CA GLN A 25 -2.04 13.09 14.99
C GLN A 25 -2.66 12.16 13.96
N ALA A 26 -1.88 11.68 12.99
CA ALA A 26 -2.33 10.71 12.02
C ALA A 26 -2.75 9.39 12.68
N GLU A 27 -1.98 8.86 13.65
CA GLU A 27 -2.37 7.69 14.46
C GLU A 27 -3.74 7.88 15.09
N PHE A 28 -3.94 9.02 15.73
CA PHE A 28 -5.23 9.33 16.39
C PHE A 28 -6.38 9.34 15.38
N PHE A 29 -6.17 9.93 14.19
CA PHE A 29 -7.16 9.95 13.12
C PHE A 29 -7.50 8.53 12.64
N TYR A 30 -6.52 7.74 12.22
CA TYR A 30 -6.76 6.38 11.73
C TYR A 30 -7.35 5.46 12.79
N ARG A 31 -6.96 5.63 14.06
CA ARG A 31 -7.53 4.86 15.14
C ARG A 31 -8.98 5.25 15.44
N LYS A 32 -9.31 6.55 15.43
CA LYS A 32 -10.65 7.02 15.75
C LYS A 32 -11.61 6.99 14.57
N ALA A 33 -11.15 7.36 13.39
CA ALA A 33 -12.00 7.42 12.21
C ALA A 33 -12.13 6.06 11.50
N PHE A 34 -11.01 5.36 11.30
CA PHE A 34 -10.99 4.07 10.59
C PHE A 34 -11.06 2.84 11.49
N GLY A 35 -10.95 3.00 12.80
CA GLY A 35 -11.09 1.91 13.76
C GLY A 35 -9.87 1.00 13.86
N PHE A 36 -8.69 1.47 13.46
CA PHE A 36 -7.44 0.74 13.69
C PHE A 36 -7.11 0.70 15.19
N SER A 37 -6.41 -0.35 15.61
CA SER A 37 -5.74 -0.39 16.91
C SER A 37 -4.26 -0.07 16.72
N ARG A 38 -3.69 0.75 17.62
CA ARG A 38 -2.24 0.86 17.69
C ARG A 38 -1.69 -0.39 18.35
N ALA A 39 -0.76 -1.07 17.69
CA ALA A 39 -0.13 -2.29 18.19
C ALA A 39 1.32 -2.08 18.63
N GLY A 40 2.00 -1.08 18.05
CA GLY A 40 3.41 -0.82 18.34
C GLY A 40 3.80 0.65 18.16
N TYR A 41 4.94 0.97 18.74
CA TYR A 41 5.55 2.29 18.69
C TYR A 41 7.06 2.18 18.58
N MET A 42 7.67 3.07 17.80
CA MET A 42 9.10 3.31 17.73
C MET A 42 9.33 4.82 17.71
N GLY A 43 10.26 5.32 18.53
CA GLY A 43 10.54 6.76 18.61
C GLY A 43 11.51 7.11 19.73
N LEU A 44 11.44 8.32 20.23
CA LEU A 44 12.38 8.84 21.23
C LEU A 44 12.44 7.98 22.48
N GLU A 45 11.30 7.48 22.94
CA GLU A 45 11.19 6.66 24.14
C GLU A 45 11.75 5.25 23.96
N THR A 46 11.89 4.78 22.73
CA THR A 46 12.51 3.49 22.38
C THR A 46 13.94 3.65 21.88
N GLY A 47 14.50 4.87 21.94
CA GLY A 47 15.87 5.17 21.56
C GLY A 47 16.05 5.57 20.08
N ASN A 48 15.01 5.57 19.25
CA ASN A 48 15.10 6.05 17.88
C ASN A 48 15.10 7.59 17.88
N ARG A 49 16.14 8.19 17.28
CA ARG A 49 16.33 9.65 17.21
C ARG A 49 16.05 10.24 15.82
N GLU A 50 15.84 9.38 14.83
CA GLU A 50 15.70 9.77 13.42
C GLU A 50 14.24 9.87 13.00
N VAL A 51 13.41 8.94 13.48
CA VAL A 51 12.00 8.81 13.09
C VAL A 51 11.13 8.36 14.26
N THR A 52 9.90 8.82 14.28
CA THR A 52 8.84 8.27 15.14
C THR A 52 7.83 7.53 14.26
N SER A 53 7.55 6.28 14.61
CA SER A 53 6.63 5.42 13.84
C SER A 53 5.59 4.77 14.75
N TYR A 54 4.34 4.74 14.28
CA TYR A 54 3.23 4.04 14.91
C TYR A 54 2.79 2.89 14.01
N LEU A 55 2.74 1.69 14.58
CA LEU A 55 2.16 0.52 13.92
C LEU A 55 0.66 0.47 14.23
N LEU A 56 -0.14 0.53 13.20
CA LEU A 56 -1.59 0.40 13.26
C LEU A 56 -2.02 -0.90 12.61
N LYS A 57 -2.97 -1.61 13.26
CA LYS A 57 -3.51 -2.87 12.77
C LYS A 57 -5.03 -2.89 12.80
N GLN A 58 -5.61 -3.45 11.75
CA GLN A 58 -6.98 -3.90 11.75
C GLN A 58 -7.08 -5.17 10.91
N ASN A 59 -7.33 -6.32 11.53
CA ASN A 59 -7.27 -7.64 10.90
C ASN A 59 -5.94 -7.86 10.13
N ASN A 60 -5.99 -8.04 8.80
CA ASN A 60 -4.80 -8.24 7.97
C ASN A 60 -4.23 -6.94 7.36
N VAL A 61 -4.74 -5.78 7.76
CA VAL A 61 -4.19 -4.48 7.36
C VAL A 61 -3.20 -4.00 8.40
N ASN A 62 -1.97 -3.71 7.96
CA ASN A 62 -0.94 -3.08 8.77
C ASN A 62 -0.53 -1.77 8.11
N PHE A 63 -0.66 -0.67 8.82
CA PHE A 63 -0.14 0.64 8.43
C PHE A 63 0.97 1.05 9.40
N ILE A 64 2.04 1.59 8.84
CA ILE A 64 3.08 2.29 9.60
C ILE A 64 2.97 3.78 9.26
N LEU A 65 2.84 4.61 10.29
CA LEU A 65 2.80 6.06 10.15
C LEU A 65 4.08 6.62 10.73
N SER A 66 4.94 7.16 9.89
CA SER A 66 6.29 7.60 10.25
C SER A 66 6.47 9.09 10.06
N THR A 67 6.98 9.77 11.08
CA THR A 67 7.37 11.19 11.02
C THR A 67 8.86 11.31 11.30
N PRO A 68 9.65 11.86 10.35
CA PRO A 68 11.03 12.23 10.59
C PRO A 68 11.18 13.23 11.74
N LEU A 69 12.18 13.04 12.59
CA LEU A 69 12.50 13.94 13.70
C LEU A 69 13.60 14.95 13.36
N SER A 70 14.26 14.76 12.22
CA SER A 70 15.31 15.66 11.70
C SER A 70 14.91 16.19 10.32
N PRO A 71 15.18 17.46 10.01
CA PRO A 71 14.99 17.98 8.64
C PRO A 71 15.91 17.34 7.60
N ASP A 72 17.00 16.71 8.03
CA ASP A 72 17.98 16.06 7.16
C ASP A 72 17.57 14.60 6.82
N HIS A 73 16.54 14.06 7.45
CA HIS A 73 16.03 12.73 7.14
C HIS A 73 15.34 12.71 5.77
N PRO A 74 15.57 11.69 4.92
CA PRO A 74 14.94 11.62 3.57
C PRO A 74 13.44 11.80 3.57
N GLY A 75 12.72 11.26 4.57
CA GLY A 75 11.28 11.44 4.72
C GLY A 75 10.84 12.89 4.92
N SER A 76 11.73 13.79 5.36
CA SER A 76 11.42 15.22 5.48
C SER A 76 11.29 15.88 4.10
N GLU A 77 12.11 15.48 3.13
CA GLU A 77 11.97 15.96 1.75
C GLU A 77 10.71 15.37 1.09
N HIS A 78 10.40 14.08 1.35
CA HIS A 78 9.14 13.46 0.90
C HIS A 78 7.94 14.29 1.37
N ILE A 79 7.83 14.56 2.67
CA ILE A 79 6.69 15.33 3.25
C ILE A 79 6.64 16.76 2.68
N LYS A 80 7.78 17.41 2.52
CA LYS A 80 7.85 18.75 1.94
C LYS A 80 7.32 18.77 0.50
N GLN A 81 7.67 17.76 -0.29
CA GLN A 81 7.28 17.66 -1.69
C GLN A 81 5.82 17.22 -1.84
N HIS A 82 5.42 16.14 -1.17
CA HIS A 82 4.17 15.43 -1.39
C HIS A 82 3.06 15.76 -0.38
N GLY A 83 3.40 16.22 0.83
CA GLY A 83 2.53 16.15 1.99
C GLY A 83 2.61 14.77 2.64
N ASP A 84 1.56 14.38 3.32
CA ASP A 84 1.44 13.00 3.83
C ASP A 84 1.19 12.05 2.64
N GLY A 85 1.90 10.94 2.57
CA GLY A 85 1.81 10.04 1.41
C GLY A 85 2.42 8.67 1.66
N VAL A 86 2.10 7.73 0.77
CA VAL A 86 2.65 6.38 0.81
C VAL A 86 4.10 6.41 0.34
N HIS A 87 4.99 5.96 1.21
CA HIS A 87 6.41 5.81 0.91
C HIS A 87 6.77 4.37 0.53
N ASP A 88 6.32 3.39 1.31
CA ASP A 88 6.65 1.97 1.07
C ASP A 88 5.39 1.09 1.00
N ILE A 89 5.34 0.26 -0.03
CA ILE A 89 4.40 -0.84 -0.13
C ILE A 89 5.20 -2.13 -0.01
N ALA A 90 5.29 -2.65 1.20
CA ALA A 90 6.15 -3.75 1.56
C ALA A 90 5.50 -5.12 1.32
N PHE A 91 6.27 -6.06 0.79
CA PHE A 91 5.83 -7.43 0.54
C PHE A 91 6.48 -8.42 1.49
N GLN A 92 5.68 -9.33 2.03
CA GLN A 92 6.22 -10.55 2.60
C GLN A 92 6.63 -11.49 1.48
N VAL A 93 7.87 -11.97 1.53
CA VAL A 93 8.43 -12.93 0.56
C VAL A 93 8.90 -14.21 1.24
N GLU A 94 9.21 -15.23 0.44
CA GLU A 94 9.80 -16.45 0.98
C GLU A 94 11.28 -16.28 1.33
N ASP A 95 12.02 -15.64 0.43
CA ASP A 95 13.46 -15.42 0.49
C ASP A 95 13.76 -14.01 -0.03
N VAL A 96 14.26 -13.15 0.84
CA VAL A 96 14.54 -11.73 0.51
C VAL A 96 15.72 -11.61 -0.45
N ASP A 97 16.78 -12.41 -0.25
CA ASP A 97 17.96 -12.37 -1.11
C ASP A 97 17.62 -12.81 -2.53
N HIS A 98 16.79 -13.87 -2.67
CA HIS A 98 16.28 -14.30 -3.97
C HIS A 98 15.39 -13.24 -4.61
N ALA A 99 14.40 -12.70 -3.88
CA ALA A 99 13.46 -11.71 -4.39
C ALA A 99 14.18 -10.44 -4.89
N PHE A 100 15.12 -9.92 -4.10
CA PHE A 100 15.91 -8.75 -4.46
C PHE A 100 16.81 -9.00 -5.67
N ASN A 101 17.61 -10.08 -5.63
CA ASN A 101 18.55 -10.39 -6.70
C ASN A 101 17.82 -10.65 -8.03
N GLU A 102 16.69 -11.37 -7.99
CA GLU A 102 15.89 -11.62 -9.19
C GLU A 102 15.24 -10.31 -9.70
N ALA A 103 14.72 -9.44 -8.82
CA ALA A 103 14.20 -8.13 -9.21
C ALA A 103 15.27 -7.26 -9.86
N VAL A 104 16.47 -7.15 -9.27
CA VAL A 104 17.59 -6.36 -9.82
C VAL A 104 18.08 -6.94 -11.15
N LYS A 105 18.21 -8.25 -11.26
CA LYS A 105 18.55 -8.94 -12.52
C LYS A 105 17.53 -8.65 -13.63
N ARG A 106 16.26 -8.46 -13.26
CA ARG A 106 15.16 -8.11 -14.18
C ARG A 106 15.06 -6.61 -14.46
N GLY A 107 15.92 -5.78 -13.86
CA GLY A 107 16.01 -4.36 -14.15
C GLY A 107 15.50 -3.43 -13.05
N ALA A 108 15.16 -3.93 -11.86
CA ALA A 108 14.84 -3.07 -10.72
C ALA A 108 16.03 -2.19 -10.34
N ARG A 109 15.75 -0.93 -9.99
CA ARG A 109 16.73 -0.05 -9.36
C ARG A 109 16.79 -0.38 -7.86
N PRO A 110 17.95 -0.84 -7.34
CA PRO A 110 18.10 -1.12 -5.92
C PRO A 110 18.01 0.17 -5.10
N VAL A 111 17.36 0.10 -3.94
CA VAL A 111 17.35 1.16 -2.93
C VAL A 111 18.16 0.69 -1.72
N GLU A 112 17.85 -0.50 -1.20
CA GLU A 112 18.56 -1.07 -0.08
C GLU A 112 18.86 -2.56 -0.34
N ALA A 113 20.13 -2.91 -0.31
CA ALA A 113 20.55 -4.30 -0.53
C ALA A 113 20.12 -5.22 0.64
N PRO A 114 19.98 -6.54 0.41
CA PRO A 114 19.57 -7.44 1.46
C PRO A 114 20.47 -7.36 2.70
N HIS A 115 19.87 -7.01 3.83
CA HIS A 115 20.55 -6.92 5.11
C HIS A 115 19.67 -7.44 6.24
N ASP A 116 20.28 -7.62 7.41
CA ASP A 116 19.58 -7.99 8.63
C ASP A 116 19.24 -6.76 9.44
N HIS A 117 17.97 -6.59 9.69
CA HIS A 117 17.47 -5.66 10.68
C HIS A 117 17.10 -6.47 11.93
N GLY A 118 17.72 -6.18 13.07
CA GLY A 118 17.57 -6.99 14.27
C GLY A 118 17.52 -6.19 15.56
N ASP A 119 16.90 -6.80 16.57
CA ASP A 119 16.87 -6.36 17.96
C ASP A 119 16.99 -7.58 18.89
N GLU A 120 16.70 -7.40 20.16
CA GLU A 120 16.74 -8.46 21.18
C GLU A 120 15.76 -9.63 20.91
N ASN A 121 14.73 -9.40 20.07
CA ASN A 121 13.70 -10.38 19.73
C ASN A 121 14.04 -11.21 18.49
N GLY A 122 15.16 -10.92 17.84
CA GLY A 122 15.60 -11.63 16.66
C GLY A 122 15.89 -10.72 15.48
N VAL A 123 15.75 -11.26 14.27
CA VAL A 123 16.14 -10.60 13.02
C VAL A 123 15.07 -10.74 11.97
N VAL A 124 14.80 -9.66 11.25
CA VAL A 124 14.03 -9.62 10.00
C VAL A 124 14.99 -9.37 8.86
N ARG A 125 14.96 -10.21 7.84
CA ARG A 125 15.68 -9.96 6.59
C ARG A 125 14.92 -8.95 5.77
N HIS A 126 15.61 -7.94 5.25
CA HIS A 126 15.02 -6.79 4.56
C HIS A 126 15.83 -6.41 3.32
N ALA A 127 15.17 -5.93 2.27
CA ALA A 127 15.76 -5.29 1.10
C ALA A 127 14.68 -4.42 0.44
N SER A 128 15.06 -3.45 -0.40
CA SER A 128 14.08 -2.65 -1.12
C SER A 128 14.53 -2.23 -2.52
N ILE A 129 13.55 -2.01 -3.38
CA ILE A 129 13.71 -1.52 -4.75
C ILE A 129 12.83 -0.29 -4.97
N ALA A 130 13.24 0.57 -5.90
CA ALA A 130 12.44 1.71 -6.31
C ALA A 130 11.29 1.29 -7.24
N THR A 131 10.19 2.02 -7.14
CA THR A 131 9.09 1.99 -8.11
C THR A 131 8.80 3.40 -8.60
N TYR A 132 7.56 3.74 -8.92
CA TYR A 132 7.19 5.07 -9.44
C TYR A 132 7.39 6.18 -8.39
N GLY A 133 7.78 7.36 -8.87
CA GLY A 133 8.08 8.52 -8.01
C GLY A 133 9.22 8.22 -7.04
N ASP A 134 8.99 8.48 -5.76
CA ASP A 134 9.85 8.12 -4.65
C ASP A 134 9.28 6.99 -3.77
N THR A 135 8.22 6.33 -4.25
CA THR A 135 7.67 5.11 -3.63
C THR A 135 8.65 3.95 -3.81
N ILE A 136 8.74 3.10 -2.81
CA ILE A 136 9.56 1.89 -2.85
C ILE A 136 8.72 0.63 -2.63
N HIS A 137 9.31 -0.51 -2.97
CA HIS A 137 8.83 -1.82 -2.59
C HIS A 137 9.86 -2.52 -1.73
N SER A 138 9.53 -2.77 -0.47
CA SER A 138 10.35 -3.57 0.44
C SER A 138 9.99 -5.04 0.38
N PHE A 139 11.00 -5.90 0.51
CA PHE A 139 10.88 -7.34 0.66
C PHE A 139 11.28 -7.73 2.08
N LEU A 140 10.42 -8.49 2.76
CA LEU A 140 10.57 -8.86 4.17
C LEU A 140 10.38 -10.35 4.39
N SER A 141 11.23 -10.93 5.24
CA SER A 141 11.06 -12.30 5.73
C SER A 141 11.45 -12.39 7.20
N TYR A 142 10.63 -13.06 7.98
CA TYR A 142 10.87 -13.35 9.40
C TYR A 142 11.59 -14.67 9.63
N SER A 143 11.69 -15.52 8.62
CA SER A 143 12.41 -16.78 8.72
C SER A 143 13.82 -16.62 8.20
N ARG A 144 14.78 -17.12 8.95
CA ARG A 144 16.19 -17.14 8.59
C ARG A 144 16.54 -18.40 7.82
N GLY A 145 17.19 -18.26 6.65
CA GLY A 145 18.15 -19.25 6.17
C GLY A 145 19.49 -18.98 6.88
N ASP A 146 20.15 -20.04 7.28
CA ASP A 146 21.52 -20.18 7.81
C ASP A 146 22.25 -18.92 8.30
N ARG A 147 22.37 -18.72 9.61
CA ARG A 147 23.29 -17.76 10.22
C ARG A 147 24.00 -18.27 11.46
N PRO A 148 25.28 -17.87 11.66
CA PRO A 148 26.02 -18.24 12.85
C PRO A 148 25.48 -17.58 14.12
N HIS A 149 25.51 -18.35 15.21
CA HIS A 149 25.15 -17.91 16.56
C HIS A 149 25.89 -16.63 16.96
N VAL A 150 25.19 -15.58 17.34
CA VAL A 150 25.76 -14.52 18.18
C VAL A 150 25.67 -15.04 19.62
N ASN A 151 26.80 -15.47 20.17
CA ASN A 151 26.90 -15.84 21.57
C ASN A 151 26.53 -14.66 22.47
N LYS A 152 25.54 -14.85 23.36
CA LYS A 152 25.13 -13.92 24.42
C LYS A 152 26.18 -13.78 25.55
N SER A 153 27.46 -13.83 25.27
CA SER A 153 28.53 -13.64 26.27
C SER A 153 29.51 -12.60 25.80
N ASP A 154 29.14 -11.33 25.78
CA ASP A 154 30.07 -10.20 25.90
C ASP A 154 29.31 -8.87 26.00
N SER A 155 28.56 -8.72 27.08
CA SER A 155 28.10 -7.41 27.53
C SER A 155 29.08 -6.86 28.57
N SER A 156 30.25 -6.42 28.12
CA SER A 156 31.07 -5.45 28.88
C SER A 156 32.14 -4.87 27.95
N SER A 157 31.88 -3.72 27.45
CA SER A 157 32.83 -2.61 27.34
C SER A 157 32.39 -1.60 26.26
N SER A 158 31.99 -0.47 26.75
CA SER A 158 31.88 0.79 26.01
C SER A 158 33.16 1.12 25.26
N GLN A 159 33.09 1.35 23.96
CA GLN A 159 33.95 2.36 23.32
C GLN A 159 33.32 2.90 22.05
N LYS A 160 33.16 4.22 22.01
CA LYS A 160 32.86 5.03 20.84
C LYS A 160 33.92 4.80 19.76
N GLN A 161 33.51 4.55 18.54
CA GLN A 161 34.33 4.89 17.38
C GLN A 161 33.46 5.51 16.31
N THR A 162 33.76 6.76 16.04
CA THR A 162 33.44 7.51 14.82
C THR A 162 34.42 7.05 13.73
N GLY A 163 33.93 6.87 12.48
CA GLY A 163 34.89 6.78 11.37
C GLY A 163 34.37 6.02 10.16
N ASP A 164 34.19 6.75 9.13
CA ASP A 164 34.35 6.52 7.70
C ASP A 164 34.13 5.11 7.10
N ALA A 165 33.14 5.07 6.20
CA ALA A 165 32.90 4.00 5.25
C ALA A 165 34.06 3.90 4.24
N ASN A 166 34.79 2.78 4.29
CA ASN A 166 35.59 2.30 3.17
C ASN A 166 35.46 0.78 3.07
N TRP A 167 34.94 0.33 1.93
CA TRP A 167 34.74 -1.06 1.58
C TRP A 167 35.99 -1.65 0.93
N PRO A 168 36.50 -2.83 1.33
CA PRO A 168 37.43 -3.60 0.52
C PRO A 168 36.77 -4.85 -0.14
N PRO A 169 37.33 -5.34 -1.26
CA PRO A 169 36.69 -6.33 -2.12
C PRO A 169 36.85 -7.78 -1.62
N ALA A 170 35.90 -8.61 -2.09
CA ALA A 170 35.84 -10.04 -1.88
C ALA A 170 37.09 -10.79 -2.41
N ASN A 171 37.61 -11.74 -1.65
CA ASN A 171 38.50 -12.77 -2.18
C ASN A 171 38.01 -14.18 -1.81
N ALA A 172 38.05 -15.05 -2.83
CA ALA A 172 37.66 -16.42 -2.82
C ALA A 172 38.77 -17.33 -2.26
N GLY A 173 38.39 -18.49 -1.73
CA GLY A 173 39.33 -19.64 -1.51
C GLY A 173 38.84 -20.56 -0.44
N GLY A 174 38.25 -21.63 -0.72
CA GLY A 174 38.53 -23.07 -0.85
C GLY A 174 38.65 -23.88 0.43
N SER A 175 37.88 -24.97 0.40
CA SER A 175 38.12 -26.38 0.66
C SER A 175 37.41 -27.06 1.85
N ASP A 176 36.63 -28.06 1.45
CA ASP A 176 36.32 -29.41 2.02
C ASP A 176 36.34 -29.64 3.55
N GLY A 177 35.20 -30.13 4.01
CA GLY A 177 35.05 -30.81 5.28
C GLY A 177 33.59 -31.20 5.55
N THR A 178 33.18 -32.40 5.11
CA THR A 178 31.89 -33.02 5.42
C THR A 178 31.73 -33.25 6.91
N ALA A 179 30.94 -32.41 7.56
CA ALA A 179 30.32 -32.70 8.85
C ALA A 179 28.82 -32.44 8.69
N THR A 180 28.00 -33.48 8.85
CA THR A 180 26.55 -33.39 8.94
C THR A 180 26.19 -32.51 10.13
N ALA A 181 25.75 -31.26 9.85
CA ALA A 181 25.23 -30.34 10.84
C ALA A 181 23.88 -30.87 11.38
N PRO A 182 23.58 -30.66 12.67
CA PRO A 182 22.27 -30.95 13.22
C PRO A 182 21.22 -30.04 12.56
N ALA A 183 19.96 -30.54 12.44
CA ALA A 183 18.84 -29.86 11.86
C ALA A 183 18.70 -28.44 12.44
N GLU A 184 18.84 -27.44 11.58
CA GLU A 184 18.81 -26.02 11.96
C GLU A 184 17.46 -25.62 12.54
N GLU A 185 17.46 -25.13 13.77
CA GLU A 185 16.33 -24.43 14.36
C GLU A 185 16.08 -23.14 13.55
N LYS A 186 14.92 -23.05 12.91
CA LYS A 186 14.47 -21.83 12.23
C LYS A 186 14.19 -20.75 13.28
N TYR A 187 15.09 -19.81 13.42
CA TYR A 187 14.85 -18.65 14.27
C TYR A 187 13.78 -17.75 13.61
N VAL A 188 12.66 -17.60 14.30
CA VAL A 188 11.58 -16.69 13.91
C VAL A 188 11.71 -15.43 14.76
N TYR A 189 11.62 -14.24 14.14
CA TYR A 189 11.52 -12.99 14.88
C TYR A 189 10.29 -13.04 15.81
N SER A 190 10.50 -12.79 17.10
CA SER A 190 9.47 -12.88 18.15
C SER A 190 8.98 -11.53 18.68
N GLY A 191 9.46 -10.42 18.11
CA GLY A 191 9.04 -9.09 18.46
C GLY A 191 7.65 -8.71 17.92
N VAL A 192 7.24 -7.50 18.20
CA VAL A 192 5.86 -7.01 17.91
C VAL A 192 5.53 -7.02 16.42
N PHE A 193 6.47 -6.58 15.57
CA PHE A 193 6.25 -6.47 14.13
C PHE A 193 7.56 -6.39 13.35
N LEU A 194 8.30 -5.31 13.51
CA LEU A 194 9.65 -5.10 12.96
C LEU A 194 10.59 -4.72 14.10
N PRO A 195 11.89 -4.97 13.96
CA PRO A 195 12.89 -4.56 14.95
C PRO A 195 12.82 -3.08 15.28
N GLY A 196 12.99 -2.76 16.56
CA GLY A 196 12.88 -1.39 17.08
C GLY A 196 11.47 -0.97 17.49
N PHE A 197 10.41 -1.70 17.12
CA PHE A 197 9.08 -1.49 17.64
C PHE A 197 8.91 -2.15 19.01
N VAL A 198 8.39 -1.40 19.97
CA VAL A 198 7.90 -1.92 21.26
C VAL A 198 6.38 -2.05 21.23
N GLU A 199 5.87 -3.02 21.97
CA GLU A 199 4.43 -3.18 22.12
C GLU A 199 3.82 -1.95 22.80
N GLN A 200 2.81 -1.37 22.16
CA GLN A 200 2.07 -0.24 22.71
C GLN A 200 0.62 -0.32 22.26
N GLN A 201 -0.15 -1.15 22.95
CA GLN A 201 -1.56 -1.39 22.63
C GLN A 201 -2.44 -0.20 23.00
N VAL A 202 -3.18 0.32 22.02
CA VAL A 202 -4.29 1.25 22.20
C VAL A 202 -5.41 0.81 21.28
N GLU A 203 -6.48 0.31 21.87
CA GLU A 203 -7.61 -0.24 21.14
C GLU A 203 -8.33 0.83 20.29
N GLY A 204 -8.68 0.44 19.08
CA GLY A 204 -9.63 1.10 18.21
C GLY A 204 -10.94 0.30 18.16
N GLU A 205 -12.01 0.96 17.82
CA GLU A 205 -13.29 0.28 17.55
C GLU A 205 -13.28 -0.21 16.10
N SER A 206 -13.07 -1.54 15.91
CA SER A 206 -12.94 -2.11 14.56
C SER A 206 -14.16 -1.83 13.70
N THR A 207 -13.95 -1.26 12.53
CA THR A 207 -14.99 -0.95 11.54
C THR A 207 -15.29 -2.12 10.60
N GLY A 208 -14.60 -3.26 10.74
CA GLY A 208 -14.80 -4.43 9.90
C GLY A 208 -13.92 -4.49 8.65
N ILE A 209 -12.95 -3.60 8.49
CA ILE A 209 -11.90 -3.67 7.46
C ILE A 209 -11.07 -4.93 7.67
N MET A 210 -10.81 -5.69 6.59
CA MET A 210 -10.23 -7.03 6.65
C MET A 210 -8.82 -7.10 6.06
N LEU A 211 -8.62 -6.56 4.87
CA LEU A 211 -7.33 -6.60 4.15
C LEU A 211 -7.26 -5.49 3.10
N VAL A 212 -6.06 -5.25 2.59
CA VAL A 212 -5.84 -4.41 1.40
C VAL A 212 -6.18 -5.25 0.16
N ASP A 213 -7.20 -4.86 -0.59
CA ASP A 213 -7.61 -5.52 -1.83
C ASP A 213 -6.70 -5.14 -3.00
N HIS A 214 -6.44 -3.85 -3.17
CA HIS A 214 -5.53 -3.30 -4.18
C HIS A 214 -5.03 -1.91 -3.78
N ILE A 215 -3.95 -1.47 -4.44
CA ILE A 215 -3.40 -0.11 -4.28
C ILE A 215 -3.23 0.48 -5.67
N VAL A 216 -3.76 1.67 -5.88
CA VAL A 216 -3.74 2.35 -7.18
C VAL A 216 -2.59 3.34 -7.24
N GLY A 217 -1.75 3.19 -8.26
CA GLY A 217 -0.70 4.14 -8.59
C GLY A 217 -1.11 5.08 -9.71
N ASN A 218 -0.95 6.39 -9.49
CA ASN A 218 -1.07 7.39 -10.55
C ASN A 218 0.31 7.72 -11.08
N VAL A 219 0.42 7.76 -12.40
CA VAL A 219 1.68 8.09 -13.10
C VAL A 219 1.43 9.20 -14.12
N GLU A 220 2.51 9.82 -14.58
CA GLU A 220 2.46 10.90 -15.54
C GLU A 220 1.94 10.42 -16.90
N LEU A 221 1.43 11.35 -17.71
CA LEU A 221 0.96 11.08 -19.07
C LEU A 221 2.03 10.35 -19.90
N GLY A 222 1.63 9.25 -20.53
CA GLY A 222 2.50 8.40 -21.35
C GLY A 222 3.40 7.45 -20.55
N LYS A 223 3.25 7.37 -19.20
CA LYS A 223 4.07 6.52 -18.34
C LYS A 223 3.41 5.22 -17.88
N MET A 224 2.11 5.05 -18.09
CA MET A 224 1.39 3.86 -17.63
C MET A 224 1.99 2.56 -18.17
N ASN A 225 2.28 2.50 -19.50
CA ASN A 225 2.86 1.29 -20.09
C ASN A 225 4.26 1.00 -19.55
N GLU A 226 5.09 2.02 -19.32
CA GLU A 226 6.43 1.87 -18.73
C GLU A 226 6.34 1.20 -17.35
N TRP A 227 5.42 1.66 -16.50
CA TRP A 227 5.22 1.09 -15.17
C TRP A 227 4.53 -0.28 -15.20
N CYS A 228 3.58 -0.50 -16.11
CA CYS A 228 3.02 -1.83 -16.33
C CYS A 228 4.08 -2.83 -16.80
N ASP A 229 4.99 -2.41 -17.67
CA ASP A 229 6.12 -3.24 -18.11
C ASP A 229 7.09 -3.49 -16.95
N PHE A 230 7.35 -2.51 -16.08
CA PHE A 230 8.11 -2.73 -14.84
C PHE A 230 7.47 -3.80 -13.96
N TYR A 231 6.17 -3.72 -13.68
CA TYR A 231 5.48 -4.74 -12.87
C TYR A 231 5.50 -6.12 -13.54
N ARG A 232 5.39 -6.18 -14.87
CA ARG A 232 5.50 -7.43 -15.62
C ARG A 232 6.91 -8.00 -15.58
N ASP A 233 7.88 -7.20 -15.99
CA ASP A 233 9.24 -7.67 -16.27
C ASP A 233 10.05 -7.86 -14.98
N VAL A 234 9.89 -6.97 -14.00
CA VAL A 234 10.60 -7.02 -12.72
C VAL A 234 9.86 -7.91 -11.72
N LEU A 235 8.60 -7.62 -11.42
CA LEU A 235 7.85 -8.30 -10.36
C LEU A 235 7.13 -9.57 -10.83
N GLY A 236 7.13 -9.86 -12.15
CA GLY A 236 6.49 -11.04 -12.72
C GLY A 236 4.96 -10.99 -12.67
N PHE A 237 4.40 -9.78 -12.65
CA PHE A 237 2.96 -9.59 -12.71
C PHE A 237 2.47 -9.75 -14.16
N HIS A 238 1.17 -9.88 -14.33
CA HIS A 238 0.51 -9.89 -15.64
C HIS A 238 -0.58 -8.83 -15.69
N ARG A 239 -0.90 -8.39 -16.90
CA ARG A 239 -2.06 -7.51 -17.13
C ARG A 239 -3.33 -8.31 -16.88
N TYR A 240 -4.14 -7.85 -15.93
CA TYR A 240 -5.37 -8.51 -15.51
C TYR A 240 -6.60 -7.92 -16.21
N ILE A 241 -6.75 -6.59 -16.14
CA ILE A 241 -7.83 -5.84 -16.79
C ILE A 241 -7.22 -4.57 -17.39
N THR A 242 -7.75 -4.13 -18.52
CA THR A 242 -7.42 -2.85 -19.14
C THR A 242 -8.69 -2.04 -19.33
N PHE A 243 -8.66 -0.79 -18.95
CA PHE A 243 -9.70 0.21 -19.20
C PHE A 243 -9.10 1.33 -20.05
N ASP A 244 -9.77 1.66 -21.14
CA ASP A 244 -9.37 2.78 -22.00
C ASP A 244 -10.18 4.04 -21.72
N ASP A 245 -9.91 5.11 -22.43
CA ASP A 245 -10.57 6.40 -22.29
C ASP A 245 -12.02 6.38 -22.79
N GLU A 246 -12.45 5.39 -23.58
CA GLU A 246 -13.86 5.18 -23.92
C GLU A 246 -14.60 4.55 -22.73
N ASP A 247 -13.93 3.70 -21.98
CA ASP A 247 -14.46 3.06 -20.76
C ASP A 247 -14.61 4.05 -19.60
N ILE A 248 -13.63 4.97 -19.46
CA ILE A 248 -13.51 5.86 -18.31
C ILE A 248 -13.39 7.32 -18.75
N SER A 249 -14.51 7.92 -19.13
CA SER A 249 -14.55 9.33 -19.51
C SER A 249 -15.87 10.03 -19.18
N THR A 250 -15.76 11.35 -19.01
CA THR A 250 -16.87 12.30 -18.96
C THR A 250 -16.71 13.35 -20.05
N GLU A 251 -17.49 14.42 -20.01
CA GLU A 251 -17.31 15.60 -20.88
C GLU A 251 -16.01 16.36 -20.53
N TYR A 252 -15.55 16.29 -19.28
CA TYR A 252 -14.47 17.11 -18.73
C TYR A 252 -13.15 16.36 -18.59
N SER A 253 -13.17 15.11 -18.15
CA SER A 253 -11.96 14.34 -17.88
C SER A 253 -12.06 12.89 -18.37
N ALA A 254 -10.87 12.27 -18.55
CA ALA A 254 -10.73 10.88 -18.85
C ALA A 254 -9.44 10.34 -18.21
N LEU A 255 -9.34 9.03 -18.04
CA LEU A 255 -8.11 8.35 -17.65
C LEU A 255 -8.01 7.00 -18.38
N MET A 256 -6.80 6.47 -18.43
CA MET A 256 -6.52 5.10 -18.81
C MET A 256 -6.03 4.35 -17.58
N SER A 257 -6.40 3.08 -17.46
CA SER A 257 -6.02 2.24 -16.33
C SER A 257 -5.70 0.82 -16.78
N ILE A 258 -4.60 0.27 -16.27
CA ILE A 258 -4.23 -1.13 -16.44
C ILE A 258 -4.03 -1.74 -15.05
N VAL A 259 -4.77 -2.80 -14.76
CA VAL A 259 -4.59 -3.55 -13.52
C VAL A 259 -3.52 -4.61 -13.70
N MET A 260 -2.45 -4.52 -12.93
CA MET A 260 -1.40 -5.52 -12.83
C MET A 260 -1.66 -6.45 -11.65
N SER A 261 -1.44 -7.75 -11.79
CA SER A 261 -1.70 -8.76 -10.75
C SER A 261 -0.59 -9.80 -10.66
N ASP A 262 -0.37 -10.33 -9.45
CA ASP A 262 0.68 -11.30 -9.10
C ASP A 262 0.49 -12.73 -9.63
N GLY A 263 -0.55 -13.01 -10.39
CA GLY A 263 -0.90 -14.35 -10.87
C GLY A 263 -1.81 -15.13 -9.91
N GLY A 264 -1.73 -14.88 -8.62
CA GLY A 264 -2.62 -15.41 -7.60
C GLY A 264 -3.85 -14.54 -7.35
N HIS A 265 -3.89 -13.36 -7.94
CA HIS A 265 -4.89 -12.30 -7.71
C HIS A 265 -4.97 -11.81 -6.25
N ASN A 266 -3.90 -12.06 -5.46
CA ASN A 266 -3.81 -11.62 -4.07
C ASN A 266 -3.22 -10.21 -3.96
N ILE A 267 -2.37 -9.83 -4.93
CA ILE A 267 -1.73 -8.52 -5.00
C ILE A 267 -2.09 -7.89 -6.33
N LYS A 268 -2.73 -6.73 -6.30
CA LYS A 268 -3.22 -6.02 -7.48
C LYS A 268 -2.85 -4.55 -7.41
N PHE A 269 -2.35 -4.03 -8.53
CA PHE A 269 -1.99 -2.63 -8.72
C PHE A 269 -2.62 -2.11 -10.01
N PRO A 270 -3.75 -1.40 -9.94
CA PRO A 270 -4.17 -0.53 -11.01
C PRO A 270 -3.16 0.61 -11.19
N ILE A 271 -2.71 0.83 -12.41
CA ILE A 271 -1.82 1.92 -12.79
C ILE A 271 -2.60 2.84 -13.70
N ASN A 272 -2.75 4.09 -13.29
CA ASN A 272 -3.54 5.09 -13.99
C ASN A 272 -2.64 6.17 -14.58
N GLU A 273 -2.95 6.61 -15.79
CA GLU A 273 -2.41 7.84 -16.35
C GLU A 273 -3.53 8.79 -16.80
N PRO A 274 -3.28 10.12 -16.86
CA PRO A 274 -4.23 11.04 -17.46
C PRO A 274 -4.48 10.66 -18.91
N ALA A 275 -5.73 10.73 -19.38
CA ALA A 275 -6.00 10.78 -20.81
C ALA A 275 -6.08 12.23 -21.27
N GLU A 276 -5.93 12.48 -22.59
CA GLU A 276 -6.11 13.82 -23.14
C GLU A 276 -7.51 14.34 -22.82
N SER A 277 -7.58 15.41 -22.03
CA SER A 277 -8.84 15.95 -21.57
C SER A 277 -9.49 16.85 -22.61
N LYS A 278 -10.82 16.77 -22.71
CA LYS A 278 -11.60 17.55 -23.68
C LYS A 278 -11.81 19.00 -23.24
N LYS A 279 -11.96 19.28 -21.93
CA LYS A 279 -12.33 20.59 -21.40
C LYS A 279 -11.81 20.94 -20.00
N GLY A 280 -11.21 20.01 -19.27
CA GLY A 280 -10.80 20.20 -17.88
C GLY A 280 -9.49 19.49 -17.53
N VAL A 281 -9.04 19.64 -16.29
CA VAL A 281 -7.88 18.92 -15.76
C VAL A 281 -8.34 17.55 -15.26
N SER A 282 -7.73 16.47 -15.77
CA SER A 282 -8.02 15.12 -15.30
C SER A 282 -7.71 14.99 -13.80
N GLN A 283 -8.49 14.21 -13.07
CA GLN A 283 -8.23 13.91 -11.66
C GLN A 283 -6.84 13.31 -11.42
N ILE A 284 -6.31 12.56 -12.39
CA ILE A 284 -4.96 12.00 -12.30
C ILE A 284 -3.93 13.11 -12.45
N GLN A 285 -4.15 14.07 -13.35
CA GLN A 285 -3.29 15.24 -13.49
C GLN A 285 -3.35 16.12 -12.23
N GLU A 286 -4.56 16.36 -11.65
CA GLU A 286 -4.69 17.06 -10.38
C GLU A 286 -3.84 16.38 -9.27
N TYR A 287 -3.92 15.06 -9.16
CA TYR A 287 -3.08 14.30 -8.23
C TYR A 287 -1.58 14.57 -8.48
N ILE A 288 -1.09 14.41 -9.72
CA ILE A 288 0.32 14.64 -10.09
C ILE A 288 0.76 16.07 -9.76
N ASP A 289 -0.11 17.06 -10.02
CA ASP A 289 0.19 18.48 -9.78
C ASP A 289 0.35 18.78 -8.28
N TYR A 290 -0.47 18.18 -7.42
CA TYR A 290 -0.42 18.41 -5.97
C TYR A 290 0.58 17.49 -5.26
N TYR A 291 0.69 16.23 -5.69
CA TYR A 291 1.67 15.29 -5.15
C TYR A 291 3.09 15.55 -5.65
N ARG A 292 3.22 16.22 -6.81
CA ARG A 292 4.50 16.60 -7.47
C ARG A 292 5.26 15.45 -8.11
N SER A 293 4.70 14.27 -8.18
CA SER A 293 5.24 13.09 -8.88
C SER A 293 4.17 12.02 -9.05
N ALA A 294 4.54 10.89 -9.69
CA ALA A 294 3.81 9.65 -9.55
C ALA A 294 3.78 9.18 -8.09
N GLY A 295 2.74 8.44 -7.70
CA GLY A 295 2.59 7.92 -6.33
C GLY A 295 1.31 7.12 -6.14
N ALA A 296 1.10 6.57 -4.94
CA ALA A 296 -0.12 5.85 -4.60
C ALA A 296 -1.28 6.82 -4.37
N GLN A 297 -2.32 6.70 -5.21
CA GLN A 297 -3.50 7.56 -5.14
C GLN A 297 -4.49 7.08 -4.09
N HIS A 298 -4.85 5.78 -4.12
CA HIS A 298 -5.77 5.24 -3.14
C HIS A 298 -5.46 3.79 -2.76
N ILE A 299 -5.92 3.45 -1.58
CA ILE A 299 -5.83 2.11 -1.03
C ILE A 299 -7.25 1.56 -0.89
N ALA A 300 -7.53 0.47 -1.57
CA ALA A 300 -8.81 -0.21 -1.48
C ALA A 300 -8.80 -1.22 -0.33
N LEU A 301 -9.71 -1.02 0.61
CA LEU A 301 -9.85 -1.78 1.83
C LEU A 301 -11.08 -2.69 1.75
N LEU A 302 -10.84 -4.00 1.65
CA LEU A 302 -11.90 -4.99 1.63
C LEU A 302 -12.52 -5.11 3.03
N CYS A 303 -13.85 -5.10 3.10
CA CYS A 303 -14.60 -5.38 4.30
C CYS A 303 -15.56 -6.56 4.11
N ARG A 304 -16.06 -7.11 5.23
CA ARG A 304 -17.02 -8.22 5.19
C ARG A 304 -18.45 -7.76 5.01
N ASP A 305 -18.78 -6.60 5.57
CA ASP A 305 -20.11 -5.99 5.57
C ASP A 305 -19.94 -4.48 5.31
N VAL A 306 -20.19 -4.07 4.07
CA VAL A 306 -19.97 -2.70 3.63
C VAL A 306 -20.95 -1.72 4.27
N LEU A 307 -22.21 -2.14 4.52
CA LEU A 307 -23.22 -1.31 5.18
C LEU A 307 -22.78 -0.96 6.61
N HIS A 308 -22.34 -1.97 7.37
CA HIS A 308 -21.80 -1.78 8.71
C HIS A 308 -20.54 -0.91 8.68
N THR A 309 -19.55 -1.28 7.84
CA THR A 309 -18.25 -0.59 7.79
C THR A 309 -18.42 0.88 7.42
N VAL A 310 -19.14 1.18 6.33
CA VAL A 310 -19.36 2.55 5.88
C VAL A 310 -20.19 3.35 6.88
N GLY A 311 -21.21 2.72 7.48
CA GLY A 311 -22.01 3.36 8.53
C GLY A 311 -21.16 3.78 9.73
N MET A 312 -20.24 2.92 10.19
CA MET A 312 -19.30 3.26 11.27
C MET A 312 -18.33 4.37 10.86
N LEU A 313 -17.72 4.27 9.66
CA LEU A 313 -16.78 5.28 9.18
C LEU A 313 -17.44 6.66 9.08
N GLN A 314 -18.68 6.75 8.56
CA GLN A 314 -19.43 8.00 8.51
C GLN A 314 -19.76 8.52 9.90
N ALA A 315 -20.17 7.66 10.82
CA ALA A 315 -20.43 8.05 12.21
C ALA A 315 -19.17 8.56 12.93
N ASN A 316 -18.00 8.05 12.53
CA ASN A 316 -16.70 8.49 13.04
C ASN A 316 -16.19 9.78 12.34
N GLY A 317 -16.92 10.32 11.36
CA GLY A 317 -16.59 11.57 10.68
C GLY A 317 -15.79 11.43 9.38
N VAL A 318 -15.63 10.20 8.85
CA VAL A 318 -15.03 10.01 7.51
C VAL A 318 -16.00 10.54 6.43
N GLU A 319 -15.52 11.42 5.60
CA GLU A 319 -16.28 11.97 4.49
C GLU A 319 -16.14 11.13 3.22
N PHE A 320 -17.24 10.90 2.52
CA PHE A 320 -17.29 10.12 1.29
C PHE A 320 -17.77 10.95 0.11
N LEU A 321 -17.35 10.56 -1.08
CA LEU A 321 -17.92 11.04 -2.33
C LEU A 321 -19.36 10.56 -2.45
N ARG A 322 -20.21 11.39 -3.02
CA ARG A 322 -21.64 11.10 -3.19
C ARG A 322 -22.02 11.17 -4.66
N VAL A 323 -22.81 10.21 -5.09
CA VAL A 323 -23.44 10.20 -6.41
C VAL A 323 -24.88 10.70 -6.31
N PRO A 324 -25.47 11.18 -7.43
CA PRO A 324 -26.88 11.57 -7.46
C PRO A 324 -27.80 10.40 -7.11
N ASP A 325 -28.92 10.69 -6.49
CA ASP A 325 -29.94 9.71 -6.10
C ASP A 325 -30.48 8.88 -7.28
N THR A 326 -30.51 9.45 -8.47
CA THR A 326 -30.91 8.80 -9.72
C THR A 326 -30.05 7.59 -10.09
N TYR A 327 -28.80 7.53 -9.59
CA TYR A 327 -27.95 6.36 -9.76
C TYR A 327 -28.60 5.07 -9.21
N TYR A 328 -29.29 5.18 -8.07
CA TYR A 328 -29.91 4.03 -7.39
C TYR A 328 -31.20 3.56 -8.07
N ASP A 329 -31.87 4.44 -8.79
CA ASP A 329 -33.07 4.11 -9.56
C ASP A 329 -32.75 3.19 -10.74
N GLU A 330 -31.49 3.22 -11.25
CA GLU A 330 -31.03 2.40 -12.37
C GLU A 330 -30.51 1.00 -11.94
N ILE A 331 -30.25 0.78 -10.63
CA ILE A 331 -29.67 -0.49 -10.14
C ILE A 331 -30.49 -1.72 -10.55
N PRO A 332 -31.84 -1.77 -10.43
CA PRO A 332 -32.60 -2.96 -10.76
C PRO A 332 -32.42 -3.41 -12.22
N GLU A 333 -32.35 -2.48 -13.16
CA GLU A 333 -32.16 -2.78 -14.58
C GLU A 333 -30.71 -3.13 -14.92
N ARG A 334 -29.76 -2.42 -14.34
CA ARG A 334 -28.31 -2.54 -14.65
C ARG A 334 -27.66 -3.72 -13.94
N ILE A 335 -28.04 -3.97 -12.70
CA ILE A 335 -27.37 -4.93 -11.80
C ILE A 335 -28.21 -6.19 -11.60
N GLY A 336 -29.54 -6.07 -11.60
CA GLY A 336 -30.44 -7.15 -11.23
C GLY A 336 -30.54 -7.37 -9.72
N GLU A 337 -30.80 -8.60 -9.28
CA GLU A 337 -30.98 -8.94 -7.87
C GLU A 337 -29.67 -8.89 -7.09
N ILE A 338 -29.71 -8.27 -5.90
CA ILE A 338 -28.65 -8.23 -4.90
C ILE A 338 -29.23 -8.51 -3.51
N ASP A 339 -28.38 -8.90 -2.56
CA ASP A 339 -28.82 -9.23 -1.19
C ASP A 339 -29.15 -7.98 -0.36
N GLU A 340 -28.50 -6.85 -0.67
CA GLU A 340 -28.61 -5.61 0.09
C GLU A 340 -29.86 -4.81 -0.32
N ASN A 341 -30.39 -4.06 0.66
CA ASN A 341 -31.50 -3.13 0.40
C ASN A 341 -30.96 -1.89 -0.33
N ILE A 342 -31.57 -1.53 -1.48
CA ILE A 342 -31.12 -0.38 -2.30
C ILE A 342 -31.27 0.93 -1.53
N ASP A 343 -32.29 1.09 -0.69
CA ASP A 343 -32.48 2.30 0.12
C ASP A 343 -31.37 2.47 1.16
N ASP A 344 -30.85 1.37 1.73
CA ASP A 344 -29.69 1.42 2.65
C ASP A 344 -28.42 1.77 1.91
N LEU A 345 -28.19 1.22 0.71
CA LEU A 345 -27.06 1.60 -0.15
C LEU A 345 -27.13 3.08 -0.51
N LYS A 346 -28.29 3.58 -0.93
CA LYS A 346 -28.55 4.96 -1.25
C LYS A 346 -28.29 5.89 -0.07
N LYS A 347 -28.76 5.54 1.13
CA LYS A 347 -28.54 6.30 2.36
C LYS A 347 -27.07 6.48 2.67
N LEU A 348 -26.26 5.43 2.49
CA LEU A 348 -24.83 5.44 2.76
C LEU A 348 -24.00 5.94 1.58
N GLY A 349 -24.56 5.98 0.37
CA GLY A 349 -23.84 6.40 -0.84
C GLY A 349 -23.05 5.29 -1.52
N ILE A 350 -23.36 4.01 -1.23
CA ILE A 350 -22.61 2.85 -1.71
C ILE A 350 -22.99 2.53 -3.15
N LEU A 351 -21.99 2.35 -4.00
CA LEU A 351 -22.13 2.00 -5.41
C LEU A 351 -22.12 0.48 -5.59
N VAL A 352 -22.80 0.01 -6.65
CA VAL A 352 -22.88 -1.41 -6.99
C VAL A 352 -22.47 -1.61 -8.44
N ASP A 353 -21.64 -2.61 -8.71
CA ASP A 353 -21.36 -3.09 -10.05
C ASP A 353 -21.36 -4.61 -10.12
N ARG A 354 -21.53 -5.17 -11.31
CA ARG A 354 -21.64 -6.62 -11.54
C ARG A 354 -20.76 -7.06 -12.69
N ASP A 355 -20.10 -8.20 -12.52
CA ASP A 355 -19.42 -8.95 -13.58
C ASP A 355 -20.07 -10.35 -13.75
N GLU A 356 -19.44 -11.22 -14.53
CA GLU A 356 -19.93 -12.57 -14.79
C GLU A 356 -19.92 -13.47 -13.55
N GLU A 357 -19.04 -13.20 -12.57
CA GLU A 357 -18.87 -14.02 -11.38
C GLU A 357 -19.71 -13.55 -10.18
N GLY A 358 -20.18 -12.29 -10.19
CA GLY A 358 -20.95 -11.77 -9.08
C GLY A 358 -21.10 -10.26 -9.10
N TYR A 359 -21.20 -9.65 -7.92
CA TYR A 359 -21.23 -8.19 -7.80
C TYR A 359 -20.30 -7.68 -6.71
N LEU A 360 -19.94 -6.41 -6.82
CA LEU A 360 -19.19 -5.69 -5.80
C LEU A 360 -19.95 -4.45 -5.34
N LEU A 361 -19.72 -4.10 -4.10
CA LEU A 361 -20.22 -2.91 -3.44
C LEU A 361 -19.01 -2.06 -3.09
N GLN A 362 -19.01 -0.77 -3.43
CA GLN A 362 -17.85 0.10 -3.22
C GLN A 362 -18.25 1.54 -2.96
N ILE A 363 -17.42 2.27 -2.23
CA ILE A 363 -17.54 3.71 -2.01
C ILE A 363 -16.15 4.29 -1.79
N PHE A 364 -15.97 5.56 -2.15
CA PHE A 364 -14.70 6.25 -2.07
C PHE A 364 -14.79 7.40 -1.06
N THR A 365 -13.78 7.53 -0.20
CA THR A 365 -13.67 8.69 0.66
C THR A 365 -13.31 9.93 -0.17
N LYS A 366 -13.59 11.12 0.36
CA LYS A 366 -12.85 12.29 -0.08
C LYS A 366 -11.37 12.10 0.27
N PRO A 367 -10.46 12.90 -0.33
CA PRO A 367 -9.07 12.92 0.14
C PRO A 367 -9.03 13.09 1.65
N VAL A 368 -8.17 12.29 2.31
CA VAL A 368 -8.05 12.33 3.79
C VAL A 368 -7.05 13.38 4.26
N GLU A 369 -6.53 14.16 3.34
CA GLU A 369 -5.53 15.21 3.50
C GLU A 369 -6.01 16.50 2.85
N ASP A 370 -5.37 17.65 3.20
CA ASP A 370 -5.67 18.93 2.59
C ASP A 370 -5.34 19.00 1.10
N ARG A 371 -4.28 18.27 0.67
CA ARG A 371 -3.99 18.08 -0.74
C ARG A 371 -4.94 17.02 -1.32
N PRO A 372 -5.45 17.19 -2.56
CA PRO A 372 -6.32 16.20 -3.18
C PRO A 372 -5.50 15.00 -3.70
N THR A 373 -4.86 14.28 -2.79
CA THR A 373 -3.93 13.20 -3.09
C THR A 373 -4.46 11.86 -2.61
N VAL A 374 -4.16 11.43 -1.38
CA VAL A 374 -4.51 10.10 -0.89
C VAL A 374 -5.97 10.03 -0.45
N PHE A 375 -6.66 8.96 -0.87
CA PHE A 375 -8.00 8.61 -0.39
C PHE A 375 -8.16 7.08 -0.26
N TYR A 376 -9.30 6.64 0.23
CA TYR A 376 -9.59 5.22 0.43
C TYR A 376 -10.81 4.78 -0.34
N GLU A 377 -10.77 3.55 -0.82
CA GLU A 377 -11.93 2.82 -1.29
C GLU A 377 -12.33 1.80 -0.23
N ILE A 378 -13.61 1.73 0.11
CA ILE A 378 -14.18 0.67 0.96
C ILE A 378 -15.00 -0.22 0.06
N LEU A 379 -14.68 -1.51 0.03
CA LEU A 379 -15.38 -2.43 -0.86
C LEU A 379 -15.72 -3.76 -0.22
N GLN A 380 -16.78 -4.38 -0.72
CA GLN A 380 -17.18 -5.75 -0.44
C GLN A 380 -17.39 -6.49 -1.76
N ARG A 381 -16.81 -7.70 -1.87
CA ARG A 381 -16.95 -8.56 -3.05
C ARG A 381 -17.91 -9.70 -2.75
N LYS A 382 -18.94 -9.85 -3.58
CA LYS A 382 -19.89 -10.96 -3.60
C LYS A 382 -19.66 -11.79 -4.86
N GLY A 383 -18.49 -12.45 -4.93
CA GLY A 383 -18.06 -13.24 -6.09
C GLY A 383 -17.32 -12.44 -7.17
N CYS A 384 -17.64 -11.17 -7.36
CA CYS A 384 -17.07 -10.29 -8.38
C CYS A 384 -15.55 -10.19 -8.29
N LYS A 385 -14.89 -10.28 -9.44
CA LYS A 385 -13.43 -10.11 -9.61
C LYS A 385 -13.06 -8.78 -10.26
N GLY A 386 -14.05 -8.05 -10.79
CA GLY A 386 -13.90 -6.77 -11.45
C GLY A 386 -13.53 -5.62 -10.51
N PHE A 387 -13.47 -4.41 -11.06
CA PHE A 387 -13.08 -3.17 -10.38
C PHE A 387 -14.18 -2.09 -10.45
N GLY A 388 -15.42 -2.47 -10.75
CA GLY A 388 -16.53 -1.51 -10.75
C GLY A 388 -16.60 -0.64 -12.01
N LYS A 389 -16.33 -1.20 -13.20
CA LYS A 389 -16.40 -0.47 -14.49
C LYS A 389 -17.70 0.32 -14.64
N GLY A 390 -18.85 -0.28 -14.27
CA GLY A 390 -20.15 0.37 -14.36
C GLY A 390 -20.34 1.55 -13.42
N ASN A 391 -19.45 1.73 -12.42
CA ASN A 391 -19.49 2.82 -11.47
C ASN A 391 -18.56 3.99 -11.86
N PHE A 392 -17.65 3.81 -12.82
CA PHE A 392 -16.62 4.80 -13.15
C PHE A 392 -17.21 6.15 -13.51
N LYS A 393 -18.25 6.18 -14.35
CA LYS A 393 -18.90 7.44 -14.73
C LYS A 393 -19.46 8.20 -13.52
N ALA A 394 -20.14 7.49 -12.62
CA ALA A 394 -20.71 8.10 -11.42
C ALA A 394 -19.63 8.61 -10.46
N LEU A 395 -18.56 7.84 -10.28
CA LEU A 395 -17.38 8.23 -9.49
C LEU A 395 -16.73 9.49 -10.09
N PHE A 396 -16.50 9.53 -11.40
CA PHE A 396 -15.87 10.65 -12.09
C PHE A 396 -16.66 11.94 -11.91
N VAL A 397 -17.99 11.89 -12.12
CA VAL A 397 -18.87 13.05 -11.89
C VAL A 397 -18.73 13.56 -10.45
N SER A 398 -18.63 12.68 -9.47
CA SER A 398 -18.46 13.06 -8.06
C SER A 398 -17.10 13.72 -7.78
N ILE A 399 -16.03 13.20 -8.38
CA ILE A 399 -14.67 13.76 -8.26
C ILE A 399 -14.61 15.13 -8.96
N GLU A 400 -15.18 15.27 -10.15
CA GLU A 400 -15.24 16.54 -10.89
C GLU A 400 -16.01 17.62 -10.10
N GLU A 401 -17.07 17.25 -9.38
CA GLU A 401 -17.76 18.17 -8.49
C GLU A 401 -16.85 18.67 -7.35
N GLU A 402 -16.04 17.79 -6.76
CA GLU A 402 -15.05 18.17 -5.76
C GLU A 402 -13.93 19.04 -6.36
N GLN A 403 -13.45 18.73 -7.59
CA GLN A 403 -12.48 19.56 -8.32
C GLN A 403 -13.04 20.95 -8.59
N ARG A 404 -14.31 21.05 -9.01
CA ARG A 404 -15.01 22.33 -9.26
C ARG A 404 -15.11 23.16 -7.97
N ARG A 405 -15.41 22.55 -6.82
CA ARG A 405 -15.43 23.23 -5.52
C ARG A 405 -14.07 23.79 -5.12
N ARG A 406 -13.00 23.12 -5.52
CA ARG A 406 -11.61 23.58 -5.31
C ARG A 406 -11.14 24.57 -6.38
N GLY A 407 -11.89 24.78 -7.45
CA GLY A 407 -11.51 25.65 -8.57
C GLY A 407 -10.47 25.03 -9.52
N ASN A 408 -10.37 23.69 -9.56
CA ASN A 408 -9.38 22.94 -10.34
C ASN A 408 -9.96 22.29 -11.61
N LEU A 409 -11.26 22.45 -11.90
CA LEU A 409 -11.92 21.89 -13.08
C LEU A 409 -12.23 22.97 -14.13
#